data_1c336e491ec7d3eae4132a70d1e41764
#
_entry.id   1c336e491ec7d3eae4132a70d1e41764
#
_cell.length_a   1.000
_cell.length_b   1.000
_cell.length_c   1.000
_cell.angle_alpha   90.00
_cell.angle_beta   90.00
_cell.angle_gamma   90.00
#
_symmetry.space_group_name_H-M   'P 1'
#
loop_
_entity.id
_entity.type
_entity.pdbx_description
1 polymer ?
#
loop_
_entity_poly.entity_id
_entity_poly.type
_entity_poly.pdbx_seq_one_letter_code
_entity_poly.pdbx_strand_id
1 'polypeptide(L)' 'MPTYTEPISEPRGTQTHFEVYQDADGDYRWRLRAGNGEIIADSAEGYRNKADCYHGIDLVQRSAHVAVEELQADE' A
#
# COMPACT_ATOMS: atom_id res chain seq x y z
N MET A 1 -2.47 -4.32 20.32
CA MET A 1 -2.10 -4.44 19.67
C MET A 1 -2.53 -4.52 18.91
N PRO A 2 -2.69 -4.40 18.45
CA PRO A 2 -3.06 -4.78 17.67
C PRO A 2 -2.58 -5.30 17.21
N THR A 3 -2.83 -5.29 17.72
CA THR A 3 -2.03 -5.76 17.38
C THR A 3 -2.02 -6.23 16.20
N TYR A 4 -1.21 -6.02 15.41
CA TYR A 4 -1.14 -6.58 14.20
C TYR A 4 -0.98 -7.97 14.38
N THR A 5 -1.87 -8.73 13.94
CA THR A 5 -1.75 -10.07 14.07
C THR A 5 -1.15 -10.58 12.87
N GLU A 6 -0.07 -11.22 12.96
CA GLU A 6 0.51 -11.78 11.90
C GLU A 6 -0.33 -12.70 11.24
N PRO A 7 -0.50 -12.65 10.09
CA PRO A 7 -1.34 -13.54 9.42
C PRO A 7 -0.72 -14.77 9.44
N ILE A 8 -1.32 -15.67 9.73
CA ILE A 8 -0.89 -16.86 9.76
C ILE A 8 -0.25 -17.21 8.66
N SER A 9 0.63 -17.32 8.49
CA SER A 9 1.28 -17.84 7.48
C SER A 9 0.73 -17.95 6.22
N GLU A 10 -0.16 -17.31 5.87
CA GLU A 10 -0.67 -17.41 4.67
C GLU A 10 0.30 -17.10 3.63
N PRO A 11 0.41 -17.68 2.62
CA PRO A 11 1.29 -17.43 1.59
C PRO A 11 0.94 -16.10 1.05
N ARG A 12 1.77 -15.17 1.13
CA ARG A 12 1.46 -13.95 0.70
C ARG A 12 1.13 -13.89 -0.70
N GLY A 13 1.60 -14.71 -1.54
CA GLY A 13 1.32 -14.66 -2.93
C GLY A 13 -0.08 -14.95 -3.30
N THR A 14 -0.89 -15.41 -2.41
CA THR A 14 -2.25 -15.72 -2.75
C THR A 14 -3.21 -14.72 -2.20
N GLN A 15 -2.76 -13.67 -1.54
CA GLN A 15 -3.68 -12.70 -1.02
C GLN A 15 -3.20 -11.31 -1.35
N THR A 16 -4.11 -10.42 -1.69
CA THR A 16 -3.79 -9.03 -1.91
C THR A 16 -3.39 -8.42 -0.58
N HIS A 17 -2.30 -7.73 -0.54
CA HIS A 17 -1.80 -7.20 0.71
C HIS A 17 -0.90 -6.00 0.48
N PHE A 18 -0.70 -5.20 1.50
CA PHE A 18 0.24 -4.11 1.45
C PHE A 18 1.60 -4.59 1.93
N GLU A 19 2.65 -4.05 1.36
CA GLU A 19 4.01 -4.33 1.80
C GLU A 19 4.65 -3.01 2.14
N VAL A 20 5.36 -2.92 3.25
CA VAL A 20 6.07 -1.74 3.66
C VAL A 20 7.55 -2.06 3.61
N TYR A 21 8.33 -1.19 3.02
CA TYR A 21 9.76 -1.44 2.88
C TYR A 21 10.51 -0.11 2.94
N GLN A 22 11.81 -0.17 3.09
CA GLN A 22 12.62 1.03 3.07
C GLN A 22 13.36 1.07 1.76
N ASP A 23 13.42 2.25 1.15
CA ASP A 23 14.11 2.36 -0.12
C ASP A 23 15.58 2.65 0.13
N ALA A 24 16.33 2.92 -0.91
CA ALA A 24 17.74 3.11 -0.80
C ALA A 24 18.11 4.34 0.01
N ASP A 25 17.21 5.30 0.11
CA ASP A 25 17.45 6.48 0.89
C ASP A 25 17.03 6.31 2.34
N GLY A 26 16.52 5.17 2.69
CA GLY A 26 16.09 4.92 4.06
C GLY A 26 14.69 5.38 4.34
N ASP A 27 13.96 5.85 3.34
CA ASP A 27 12.60 6.28 3.55
C ASP A 27 11.66 5.09 3.45
N TYR A 28 10.55 5.16 4.16
CA TYR A 28 9.59 4.09 4.13
C TYR A 28 8.64 4.28 2.97
N ARG A 29 8.29 3.18 2.32
CA ARG A 29 7.39 3.21 1.19
C ARG A 29 6.44 2.04 1.32
N TRP A 30 5.30 2.12 0.67
CA TRP A 30 4.40 0.98 0.66
C TRP A 30 4.00 0.65 -0.77
N ARG A 31 3.59 -0.57 -0.97
CA ARG A 31 3.02 -0.96 -2.25
C ARG A 31 1.90 -1.96 -1.97
N LEU A 32 0.95 -2.02 -2.86
CA LEU A 32 -0.17 -2.93 -2.75
C LEU A 32 0.03 -4.00 -3.81
N ARG A 33 0.14 -5.22 -3.38
CA ARG A 33 0.44 -6.31 -4.29
C ARG A 33 -0.77 -7.22 -4.39
N ALA A 34 -1.14 -7.58 -5.61
CA ALA A 34 -2.26 -8.46 -5.82
C ALA A 34 -1.86 -9.89 -5.49
N GLY A 35 -2.84 -10.73 -5.35
CA GLY A 35 -2.60 -12.12 -5.03
C GLY A 35 -1.73 -12.84 -6.04
N ASN A 36 -1.73 -12.41 -7.30
CA ASN A 36 -0.89 -13.05 -8.29
C ASN A 36 0.50 -12.45 -8.32
N GLY A 37 0.81 -11.54 -7.42
CA GLY A 37 2.14 -10.97 -7.31
C GLY A 37 2.33 -9.65 -8.00
N GLU A 38 1.35 -9.18 -8.74
CA GLU A 38 1.51 -7.93 -9.45
C GLU A 38 1.33 -6.74 -8.55
N ILE A 39 2.06 -5.67 -8.80
CA ILE A 39 1.92 -4.47 -7.99
C ILE A 39 0.77 -3.66 -8.55
N ILE A 40 -0.23 -3.42 -7.74
CA ILE A 40 -1.41 -2.68 -8.14
C ILE A 40 -1.19 -1.20 -7.93
N ALA A 41 -0.51 -0.82 -6.88
CA ALA A 41 -0.32 0.58 -6.54
C ALA A 41 0.87 0.72 -5.62
N ASP A 42 1.41 1.93 -5.52
CA ASP A 42 2.49 2.13 -4.56
C ASP A 42 2.39 3.56 -4.03
N SER A 43 3.23 3.88 -3.06
CA SER A 43 3.11 5.14 -2.36
C SER A 43 3.61 6.32 -3.15
N ALA A 44 4.36 6.13 -4.15
CA ALA A 44 4.88 7.20 -4.95
C ALA A 44 5.83 8.11 -4.21
N GLU A 45 5.76 8.21 -2.92
CA GLU A 45 6.71 9.03 -2.20
C GLU A 45 7.28 8.27 -1.04
N GLY A 46 8.41 8.72 -0.55
CA GLY A 46 9.02 8.10 0.60
C GLY A 46 8.69 8.88 1.83
N TYR A 47 8.44 8.16 2.92
CA TYR A 47 8.11 8.79 4.19
C TYR A 47 9.28 8.63 5.14
N ARG A 48 9.64 9.71 5.86
CA ARG A 48 10.71 9.60 6.80
C ARG A 48 10.32 8.77 7.97
N ASN A 49 9.09 8.84 8.39
CA ASN A 49 8.62 8.10 9.53
C ASN A 49 7.75 6.95 9.13
N LYS A 50 7.96 5.82 9.76
CA LYS A 50 7.17 4.65 9.46
C LYS A 50 5.70 4.91 9.73
N ALA A 51 5.41 5.67 10.79
CA ALA A 51 4.02 5.96 11.12
C ALA A 51 3.32 6.71 10.00
N ASP A 52 4.03 7.61 9.31
CA ASP A 52 3.43 8.35 8.24
C ASP A 52 3.14 7.44 7.05
N CYS A 53 4.00 6.45 6.82
CA CYS A 53 3.80 5.50 5.77
C CYS A 53 2.54 4.67 6.06
N TYR A 54 2.37 4.24 7.29
CA TYR A 54 1.19 3.47 7.66
C TYR A 54 -0.06 4.34 7.59
N HIS A 55 0.07 5.63 7.86
CA HIS A 55 -1.07 6.51 7.74
C HIS A 55 -1.51 6.59 6.28
N GLY A 56 -0.56 6.59 5.36
CA GLY A 56 -0.88 6.56 3.95
C GLY A 56 -1.64 5.31 3.56
N ILE A 57 -1.24 4.18 4.11
CA ILE A 57 -1.95 2.92 3.85
C ILE A 57 -3.38 3.02 4.38
N ASP A 58 -3.53 3.60 5.55
CA ASP A 58 -4.85 3.72 6.15
C ASP A 58 -5.76 4.57 5.26
N LEU A 59 -5.23 5.64 4.69
CA LEU A 59 -6.02 6.47 3.81
C LEU A 59 -6.45 5.70 2.57
N VAL A 60 -5.58 4.88 2.02
CA VAL A 60 -5.93 4.08 0.88
C VAL A 60 -7.02 3.07 1.24
N GLN A 61 -6.88 2.46 2.40
CA GLN A 61 -7.86 1.48 2.81
C GLN A 61 -9.23 2.11 3.01
N ARG A 62 -9.24 3.36 3.48
CA ARG A 62 -10.49 4.02 3.69
C ARG A 62 -11.06 4.60 2.42
N SER A 63 -10.32 4.57 1.32
CA SER A 63 -10.76 5.11 0.08
C SER A 63 -11.36 4.08 -0.86
N ALA A 64 -11.69 2.93 -0.34
CA ALA A 64 -12.11 1.83 -1.20
C ALA A 64 -13.36 2.13 -2.00
N HIS A 65 -14.19 3.01 -1.52
CA HIS A 65 -15.45 3.26 -2.23
C HIS A 65 -15.56 4.67 -2.78
N VAL A 66 -14.44 5.36 -2.95
CA VAL A 66 -14.54 6.70 -3.48
C VAL A 66 -14.84 6.65 -4.97
N ALA A 67 -15.33 7.74 -5.49
CA ALA A 67 -15.74 7.78 -6.87
C ALA A 67 -14.56 7.72 -7.82
N VAL A 68 -14.80 7.28 -9.02
CA VAL A 68 -13.80 7.27 -10.05
C VAL A 68 -14.16 8.40 -11.00
N GLU A 69 -13.23 9.31 -11.24
CA GLU A 69 -13.49 10.39 -12.12
C GLU A 69 -12.71 10.15 -13.39
N GLU A 70 -13.35 10.12 -14.51
CA GLU A 70 -12.68 9.87 -15.75
C GLU A 70 -12.30 11.20 -16.36
N LEU A 71 -11.05 11.47 -16.50
CA LEU A 71 -10.59 12.75 -17.00
C LEU A 71 -10.48 12.71 -18.50
N GLN A 72 -10.81 13.85 -19.14
CA GLN A 72 -10.73 13.87 -20.53
C GLN A 72 -9.33 14.09 -20.97
N ALA A 73 -8.96 13.49 -22.02
CA ALA A 73 -7.64 13.64 -22.52
C ALA A 73 -7.52 15.02 -23.06
N ASP A 74 -6.42 15.63 -22.88
CA ASP A 74 -6.27 16.83 -23.32
C ASP A 74 -5.65 16.89 -24.47
N GLU A 75 -5.83 17.24 -25.24
CA GLU A 75 -5.20 17.16 -26.35
C GLU A 75 -4.85 18.08 -26.76
#